data_7ebe737457fd1a2b018209dc40c1f510
#
_entry.id   7ebe737457fd1a2b018209dc40c1f510
#
_cell.length_a   1.000
_cell.length_b   1.000
_cell.length_c   1.000
_cell.angle_alpha   90.00
_cell.angle_beta   90.00
_cell.angle_gamma   90.00
#
_symmetry.space_group_name_H-M   'P 1'
#
loop_
_entity.id
_entity.type
_entity.pdbx_description
1 polymer ?
#
loop_
_entity_poly.entity_id
_entity_poly.type
_entity_poly.pdbx_seq_one_letter_code
_entity_poly.pdbx_strand_id
1 'polypeptide(L)'
;MSAAQWRLLTGLASRSGADELRMTPWRGVVLPGFAPDDTRGALSELSGAGLVTTPDSPWLGVGACTGRPGCAKSLADVRAHATRMVADTARGAAETAEADTAEADTAEAVTDTGRAVAGGSEPRPMSGTASGGGRRGAPDPPPVYVSGCERRCGHPGGRWVDALATGDTGYRVTVRGGAKGDPPEAEDGVAEDGVEVTAEQLAGAVAAARGTT
;
A
#
# COMPACT_ATOMS: atom_id res chain seq x y z
N MET A 1 9.42 3.45 -12.44
CA MET A 1 8.62 3.15 -13.65
C MET A 1 9.57 2.78 -14.77
N SER A 2 9.33 1.66 -15.47
CA SER A 2 10.18 1.18 -16.58
C SER A 2 9.73 1.77 -17.92
N ALA A 3 10.60 1.66 -18.95
CA ALA A 3 10.24 2.08 -20.30
C ALA A 3 9.06 1.27 -20.88
N ALA A 4 8.93 0.00 -20.49
CA ALA A 4 7.78 -0.84 -20.90
C ALA A 4 6.47 -0.32 -20.29
N GLN A 5 6.48 0.04 -19.01
CA GLN A 5 5.31 0.63 -18.34
C GLN A 5 4.92 1.98 -18.97
N TRP A 6 5.89 2.81 -19.35
CA TRP A 6 5.61 4.05 -20.06
C TRP A 6 4.97 3.83 -21.43
N ARG A 7 5.46 2.86 -22.22
CA ARG A 7 4.85 2.51 -23.52
C ARG A 7 3.43 1.99 -23.34
N LEU A 8 3.18 1.21 -22.29
CA LEU A 8 1.83 0.74 -21.98
C LEU A 8 0.90 1.93 -21.65
N LEU A 9 1.32 2.84 -20.78
CA LEU A 9 0.54 4.02 -20.42
C LEU A 9 0.21 4.90 -21.64
N THR A 10 1.21 5.19 -22.50
CA THR A 10 0.98 5.98 -23.70
C THR A 10 0.09 5.26 -24.71
N GLY A 11 0.27 3.94 -24.88
CA GLY A 11 -0.60 3.14 -25.75
C GLY A 11 -2.04 3.09 -25.26
N LEU A 12 -2.27 3.00 -23.96
CA LEU A 12 -3.58 3.07 -23.36
C LEU A 12 -4.21 4.47 -23.53
N ALA A 13 -3.45 5.54 -23.35
CA ALA A 13 -3.93 6.91 -23.57
C ALA A 13 -4.41 7.12 -25.02
N SER A 14 -3.67 6.61 -26.00
CA SER A 14 -4.09 6.69 -27.41
C SER A 14 -5.34 5.85 -27.68
N ARG A 15 -5.49 4.66 -27.06
CA ARG A 15 -6.68 3.81 -27.19
C ARG A 15 -7.93 4.42 -26.54
N SER A 16 -7.78 5.21 -25.49
CA SER A 16 -8.91 5.84 -24.81
C SER A 16 -9.55 6.98 -25.63
N GLY A 17 -8.88 7.45 -26.69
CA GLY A 17 -9.31 8.55 -27.52
C GLY A 17 -9.06 9.95 -26.95
N ALA A 18 -8.60 10.05 -25.70
CA ALA A 18 -8.21 11.33 -25.09
C ALA A 18 -6.77 11.72 -25.45
N ASP A 19 -5.93 10.75 -25.76
CA ASP A 19 -4.50 10.90 -26.14
C ASP A 19 -3.69 11.75 -25.14
N GLU A 20 -4.05 11.66 -23.86
CA GLU A 20 -3.39 12.41 -22.79
C GLU A 20 -3.12 11.57 -21.56
N LEU A 21 -2.08 11.97 -20.81
CA LEU A 21 -1.71 11.46 -19.49
C LEU A 21 -1.63 12.62 -18.52
N ARG A 22 -2.29 12.50 -17.37
CA ARG A 22 -2.22 13.51 -16.31
C ARG A 22 -1.39 13.00 -15.15
N MET A 23 -0.27 13.65 -14.88
CA MET A 23 0.56 13.35 -13.71
C MET A 23 -0.02 14.03 -12.47
N THR A 24 -0.05 13.31 -11.36
CA THR A 24 -0.48 13.88 -10.07
C THR A 24 0.72 14.15 -9.16
N PRO A 25 0.61 15.12 -8.23
CA PRO A 25 1.66 15.36 -7.21
C PRO A 25 1.92 14.13 -6.33
N TRP A 26 0.95 13.25 -6.21
CA TRP A 26 1.01 12.01 -5.40
C TRP A 26 1.64 10.83 -6.14
N ARG A 27 2.44 11.09 -7.19
CA ARG A 27 3.13 10.07 -8.01
C ARG A 27 2.18 9.12 -8.75
N GLY A 28 0.96 9.54 -8.97
CA GLY A 28 -0.04 8.81 -9.76
C GLY A 28 -0.11 9.31 -11.20
N VAL A 29 -0.68 8.49 -12.07
CA VAL A 29 -1.00 8.82 -13.47
C VAL A 29 -2.49 8.61 -13.67
N VAL A 30 -3.17 9.59 -14.22
CA VAL A 30 -4.58 9.50 -14.62
C VAL A 30 -4.65 9.38 -16.15
N LEU A 31 -5.37 8.38 -16.62
CA LEU A 31 -5.69 8.19 -18.03
C LEU A 31 -7.18 8.49 -18.22
N PRO A 32 -7.54 9.64 -18.78
CA PRO A 32 -8.93 9.98 -19.06
C PRO A 32 -9.44 9.29 -20.34
N GLY A 33 -10.74 9.39 -20.58
CA GLY A 33 -11.37 9.04 -21.86
C GLY A 33 -11.83 7.60 -22.01
N PHE A 34 -11.61 6.71 -21.03
CA PHE A 34 -12.13 5.35 -21.09
C PHE A 34 -13.64 5.30 -20.86
N ALA A 35 -14.34 4.51 -21.69
CA ALA A 35 -15.69 4.10 -21.37
C ALA A 35 -15.72 3.19 -20.11
N PRO A 36 -16.82 3.18 -19.35
CA PRO A 36 -16.91 2.35 -18.14
C PRO A 36 -16.56 0.88 -18.37
N ASP A 37 -16.99 0.30 -19.50
CA ASP A 37 -16.76 -1.12 -19.86
C ASP A 37 -15.30 -1.42 -20.18
N ASP A 38 -14.56 -0.45 -20.75
CA ASP A 38 -13.15 -0.59 -21.12
C ASP A 38 -12.21 -0.36 -19.94
N THR A 39 -12.66 0.36 -18.92
CA THR A 39 -11.85 0.74 -17.75
C THR A 39 -11.29 -0.47 -17.02
N ARG A 40 -12.08 -1.53 -16.84
CA ARG A 40 -11.64 -2.76 -16.15
C ARG A 40 -10.51 -3.46 -16.90
N GLY A 41 -10.62 -3.54 -18.24
CA GLY A 41 -9.56 -4.11 -19.08
C GLY A 41 -8.26 -3.34 -18.98
N ALA A 42 -8.34 -2.02 -19.08
CA ALA A 42 -7.17 -1.13 -18.96
C ALA A 42 -6.49 -1.24 -17.58
N LEU A 43 -7.25 -1.27 -16.48
CA LEU A 43 -6.72 -1.47 -15.13
C LEU A 43 -6.06 -2.84 -14.96
N SER A 44 -6.62 -3.88 -15.57
CA SER A 44 -6.04 -5.23 -15.56
C SER A 44 -4.70 -5.28 -16.31
N GLU A 45 -4.59 -4.64 -17.48
CA GLU A 45 -3.33 -4.52 -18.22
C GLU A 45 -2.26 -3.78 -17.41
N LEU A 46 -2.63 -2.68 -16.75
CA LEU A 46 -1.74 -1.90 -15.88
C LEU A 46 -1.28 -2.70 -14.66
N SER A 47 -2.19 -3.42 -14.02
CA SER A 47 -1.89 -4.31 -12.89
C SER A 47 -0.93 -5.42 -13.32
N GLY A 48 -1.18 -6.08 -14.45
CA GLY A 48 -0.30 -7.11 -15.02
C GLY A 48 1.12 -6.60 -15.35
N ALA A 49 1.24 -5.29 -15.62
CA ALA A 49 2.53 -4.63 -15.79
C ALA A 49 3.18 -4.18 -14.46
N GLY A 50 2.61 -4.53 -13.30
CA GLY A 50 3.13 -4.21 -11.98
C GLY A 50 2.88 -2.77 -11.53
N LEU A 51 1.84 -2.12 -12.06
CA LEU A 51 1.38 -0.81 -11.59
C LEU A 51 0.28 -0.98 -10.55
N VAL A 52 0.22 -0.07 -9.58
CA VAL A 52 -0.81 -0.06 -8.54
C VAL A 52 -2.10 0.49 -9.13
N THR A 53 -3.15 -0.31 -9.15
CA THR A 53 -4.44 0.02 -9.79
C THR A 53 -5.64 -0.15 -8.85
N THR A 54 -5.44 -0.67 -7.65
CA THR A 54 -6.51 -0.94 -6.68
C THR A 54 -6.29 -0.19 -5.37
N PRO A 55 -7.36 0.20 -4.66
CA PRO A 55 -7.26 0.84 -3.35
C PRO A 55 -6.80 -0.11 -2.23
N ASP A 56 -6.78 -1.42 -2.47
CA ASP A 56 -6.35 -2.43 -1.50
C ASP A 56 -4.91 -2.90 -1.75
N SER A 57 -4.17 -2.20 -2.60
CA SER A 57 -2.78 -2.57 -2.90
C SER A 57 -1.88 -2.48 -1.66
N PRO A 58 -1.06 -3.51 -1.39
CA PRO A 58 -0.11 -3.48 -0.27
C PRO A 58 0.98 -2.39 -0.41
N TRP A 59 1.08 -1.77 -1.59
CA TRP A 59 1.94 -0.62 -1.85
C TRP A 59 1.38 0.71 -1.32
N LEU A 60 0.11 0.76 -0.93
CA LEU A 60 -0.46 2.00 -0.41
C LEU A 60 0.19 2.39 0.90
N GLY A 61 0.57 3.66 0.98
CA GLY A 61 1.29 4.18 2.13
C GLY A 61 2.74 3.69 2.25
N VAL A 62 3.31 3.01 1.23
CA VAL A 62 4.72 2.62 1.22
C VAL A 62 5.51 3.50 0.25
N GLY A 63 6.59 4.08 0.75
CA GLY A 63 7.54 4.87 -0.04
C GLY A 63 8.97 4.46 0.24
N ALA A 64 9.86 4.78 -0.69
CA ALA A 64 11.30 4.60 -0.51
C ALA A 64 12.07 5.72 -1.21
N CYS A 65 13.24 6.07 -0.70
CA CYS A 65 14.15 6.97 -1.40
C CYS A 65 14.78 6.27 -2.62
N THR A 66 15.68 6.95 -3.32
CA THR A 66 16.34 6.40 -4.50
C THR A 66 17.13 5.11 -4.20
N GLY A 67 17.83 5.06 -3.06
CA GLY A 67 18.62 3.89 -2.70
C GLY A 67 19.84 3.63 -3.58
N ARG A 68 20.60 2.58 -3.28
CA ARG A 68 21.61 2.05 -4.20
C ARG A 68 20.91 1.37 -5.39
N PRO A 69 21.53 1.33 -6.57
CA PRO A 69 22.79 1.97 -6.94
C PRO A 69 22.63 3.45 -7.31
N GLY A 70 21.41 4.01 -7.34
CA GLY A 70 21.12 5.35 -7.83
C GLY A 70 21.56 6.49 -6.90
N CYS A 71 21.87 6.20 -5.62
CA CYS A 71 22.33 7.16 -4.63
C CYS A 71 23.62 6.68 -3.94
N ALA A 72 24.72 7.38 -4.16
CA ALA A 72 26.04 7.03 -3.56
C ALA A 72 26.06 7.18 -2.02
N LYS A 73 25.13 7.93 -1.42
CA LYS A 73 25.02 8.09 0.04
C LYS A 73 24.17 7.01 0.71
N SER A 74 23.44 6.24 -0.07
CA SER A 74 22.61 5.17 0.46
C SER A 74 23.47 4.00 0.94
N LEU A 75 23.13 3.42 2.09
CA LEU A 75 23.77 2.25 2.64
C LEU A 75 23.23 0.95 2.02
N ALA A 76 21.99 0.97 1.48
CA ALA A 76 21.29 -0.21 0.97
C ALA A 76 20.56 0.03 -0.35
N ASP A 77 20.19 -1.05 -1.06
CA ASP A 77 19.19 -1.02 -2.12
C ASP A 77 17.78 -1.04 -1.49
N VAL A 78 17.36 0.14 -1.00
CA VAL A 78 16.09 0.27 -0.27
C VAL A 78 14.86 -0.03 -1.14
N ARG A 79 14.97 0.08 -2.47
CA ARG A 79 13.85 -0.24 -3.37
C ARG A 79 13.64 -1.74 -3.50
N ALA A 80 14.74 -2.50 -3.62
CA ALA A 80 14.67 -3.95 -3.63
C ALA A 80 14.15 -4.47 -2.27
N HIS A 81 14.62 -3.90 -1.16
CA HIS A 81 14.15 -4.28 0.18
C HIS A 81 12.69 -3.89 0.42
N ALA A 82 12.24 -2.71 0.01
CA ALA A 82 10.84 -2.31 0.08
C ALA A 82 9.95 -3.25 -0.76
N THR A 83 10.42 -3.67 -1.94
CA THR A 83 9.67 -4.62 -2.79
C THR A 83 9.50 -5.97 -2.09
N ARG A 84 10.56 -6.48 -1.47
CA ARG A 84 10.51 -7.72 -0.69
C ARG A 84 9.56 -7.57 0.51
N MET A 85 9.72 -6.52 1.30
CA MET A 85 8.87 -6.20 2.45
C MET A 85 7.38 -6.22 2.07
N VAL A 86 7.01 -5.55 0.98
CA VAL A 86 5.61 -5.51 0.50
C VAL A 86 5.13 -6.90 0.08
N ALA A 87 5.97 -7.68 -0.60
CA ALA A 87 5.63 -9.05 -1.01
C ALA A 87 5.43 -9.98 0.21
N ASP A 88 6.28 -9.86 1.22
CA ASP A 88 6.17 -10.65 2.46
C ASP A 88 4.93 -10.26 3.27
N THR A 89 4.62 -8.97 3.37
CA THR A 89 3.38 -8.48 3.99
C THR A 89 2.13 -9.02 3.27
N ALA A 90 2.13 -9.01 1.94
CA ALA A 90 1.00 -9.53 1.16
C ALA A 90 0.83 -11.05 1.33
N ARG A 91 1.94 -11.79 1.43
CA ARG A 91 1.92 -13.24 1.68
C ARG A 91 1.36 -13.56 3.07
N GLY A 92 1.83 -12.88 4.11
CA GLY A 92 1.33 -13.07 5.47
C GLY A 92 -0.16 -12.75 5.61
N ALA A 93 -0.65 -11.72 4.91
CA ALA A 93 -2.08 -11.39 4.87
C ALA A 93 -2.91 -12.49 4.16
N ALA A 94 -2.38 -13.14 3.13
CA ALA A 94 -3.05 -14.24 2.45
C ALA A 94 -3.13 -15.48 3.34
N GLU A 95 -2.04 -15.83 4.03
CA GLU A 95 -1.98 -16.98 4.94
C GLU A 95 -2.96 -16.82 6.13
N THR A 96 -3.10 -15.61 6.67
CA THR A 96 -4.08 -15.34 7.74
C THR A 96 -5.53 -15.43 7.23
N ALA A 97 -5.81 -14.97 6.02
CA ALA A 97 -7.15 -15.07 5.44
C ALA A 97 -7.56 -16.52 5.14
N GLU A 98 -6.62 -17.37 4.74
CA GLU A 98 -6.88 -18.81 4.53
C GLU A 98 -7.12 -19.55 5.86
N ALA A 99 -6.42 -19.18 6.94
CA ALA A 99 -6.61 -19.74 8.26
C ALA A 99 -8.00 -19.40 8.83
N ASP A 100 -8.44 -18.14 8.70
CA ASP A 100 -9.77 -17.70 9.15
C ASP A 100 -10.91 -18.39 8.40
N THR A 101 -10.73 -18.68 7.10
CA THR A 101 -11.74 -19.42 6.33
C THR A 101 -11.79 -20.91 6.71
N ALA A 102 -10.68 -21.52 7.08
CA ALA A 102 -10.63 -22.90 7.52
C ALA A 102 -11.30 -23.10 8.90
N GLU A 103 -11.21 -22.13 9.80
CA GLU A 103 -11.90 -22.17 11.10
C GLU A 103 -13.42 -21.92 10.96
N ALA A 104 -13.85 -21.09 10.01
CA ALA A 104 -15.28 -20.84 9.76
C ALA A 104 -15.98 -22.09 9.19
N ASP A 105 -15.34 -22.85 8.31
CA ASP A 105 -15.90 -24.05 7.71
C ASP A 105 -16.06 -25.21 8.72
N THR A 106 -15.27 -25.23 9.79
CA THR A 106 -15.40 -26.19 10.89
C THR A 106 -16.53 -25.85 11.87
N ALA A 107 -16.98 -24.60 11.93
CA ALA A 107 -18.05 -24.15 12.83
C ALA A 107 -19.47 -24.38 12.26
N GLU A 108 -19.65 -24.46 10.95
CA GLU A 108 -20.98 -24.65 10.32
C GLU A 108 -21.46 -26.11 10.28
N ALA A 109 -20.62 -27.08 10.60
CA ALA A 109 -21.00 -28.51 10.57
C ALA A 109 -21.89 -28.99 11.72
N VAL A 110 -22.40 -28.13 12.60
CA VAL A 110 -23.16 -28.52 13.82
C VAL A 110 -24.59 -27.98 13.89
N THR A 111 -25.13 -27.25 12.91
CA THR A 111 -26.54 -26.82 12.96
C THR A 111 -27.25 -26.95 11.63
N ASP A 112 -27.65 -28.18 11.29
CA ASP A 112 -28.75 -28.39 10.35
C ASP A 112 -29.99 -28.87 11.09
N THR A 113 -30.97 -27.99 11.32
CA THR A 113 -32.39 -28.33 11.38
C THR A 113 -33.24 -27.10 11.04
N GLY A 114 -33.74 -27.04 9.80
CA GLY A 114 -35.08 -26.59 9.43
C GLY A 114 -35.46 -25.12 9.62
N ARG A 115 -35.57 -24.36 8.53
CA ARG A 115 -36.85 -23.71 8.15
C ARG A 115 -36.71 -22.92 6.83
N ALA A 116 -37.38 -23.36 5.78
CA ALA A 116 -37.64 -22.58 4.58
C ALA A 116 -38.65 -21.46 4.86
N VAL A 117 -38.33 -20.23 4.43
CA VAL A 117 -39.33 -19.18 4.14
C VAL A 117 -38.86 -18.38 2.92
N ALA A 118 -39.72 -18.46 1.89
CA ALA A 118 -39.61 -17.65 0.69
C ALA A 118 -39.89 -16.17 0.99
N GLY A 119 -39.10 -15.28 0.39
CA GLY A 119 -39.34 -13.84 0.41
C GLY A 119 -38.58 -13.18 -0.72
N GLY A 120 -39.28 -12.91 -1.85
CA GLY A 120 -38.74 -12.17 -2.99
C GLY A 120 -38.42 -10.73 -2.61
N SER A 121 -37.33 -10.23 -3.12
CA SER A 121 -36.97 -8.81 -3.07
C SER A 121 -36.54 -8.33 -4.46
N GLU A 122 -37.31 -7.39 -4.98
CA GLU A 122 -37.06 -6.68 -6.23
C GLU A 122 -35.76 -5.86 -6.17
N PRO A 123 -35.07 -5.68 -7.30
CA PRO A 123 -33.86 -4.85 -7.37
C PRO A 123 -34.21 -3.35 -7.30
N ARG A 124 -33.71 -2.66 -6.29
CA ARG A 124 -33.78 -1.20 -6.18
C ARG A 124 -32.74 -0.56 -7.11
N PRO A 125 -33.07 0.56 -7.79
CA PRO A 125 -32.12 1.28 -8.64
C PRO A 125 -31.04 1.96 -7.80
N MET A 126 -29.80 1.70 -8.14
CA MET A 126 -28.61 2.31 -7.55
C MET A 126 -28.41 3.71 -8.08
N SER A 127 -28.94 4.72 -7.39
CA SER A 127 -28.46 6.10 -7.52
C SER A 127 -27.23 6.25 -6.60
N GLY A 128 -26.04 6.06 -7.16
CA GLY A 128 -24.80 6.17 -6.41
C GLY A 128 -24.01 7.40 -6.81
N THR A 129 -24.14 8.48 -6.05
CA THR A 129 -23.07 9.46 -5.92
C THR A 129 -21.89 8.76 -5.24
N ALA A 130 -20.81 8.60 -5.98
CA ALA A 130 -19.55 8.08 -5.44
C ALA A 130 -18.92 9.13 -4.50
N SER A 131 -19.36 9.14 -3.25
CA SER A 131 -18.59 9.65 -2.12
C SER A 131 -17.62 8.58 -1.73
N GLY A 132 -16.32 8.89 -1.74
CA GLY A 132 -15.27 8.03 -1.24
C GLY A 132 -15.58 7.61 0.22
N GLY A 133 -16.14 6.41 0.37
CA GLY A 133 -16.44 5.81 1.65
C GLY A 133 -15.18 5.26 2.29
N GLY A 134 -14.41 6.12 2.99
CA GLY A 134 -13.45 5.66 3.98
C GLY A 134 -14.21 4.82 5.02
N ARG A 135 -13.71 3.65 5.35
CA ARG A 135 -14.23 2.81 6.45
C ARG A 135 -14.24 3.68 7.71
N ARG A 136 -15.41 4.01 8.19
CA ARG A 136 -15.57 4.74 9.44
C ARG A 136 -15.27 3.77 10.58
N GLY A 137 -14.11 3.91 11.23
CA GLY A 137 -13.87 3.16 12.46
C GLY A 137 -12.43 3.12 12.97
N ALA A 138 -11.45 2.93 12.14
CA ALA A 138 -10.05 2.93 12.56
C ALA A 138 -9.25 4.01 11.79
N PRO A 139 -8.33 4.72 12.45
CA PRO A 139 -7.43 5.62 11.74
C PRO A 139 -6.57 4.80 10.75
N ASP A 140 -6.37 5.33 9.56
CA ASP A 140 -5.48 4.69 8.59
C ASP A 140 -4.10 4.45 9.22
N PRO A 141 -3.49 3.27 9.02
CA PRO A 141 -2.18 2.99 9.57
C PRO A 141 -1.14 3.98 9.01
N PRO A 142 -0.15 4.39 9.83
CA PRO A 142 0.84 5.36 9.39
C PRO A 142 1.58 4.88 8.14
N PRO A 143 1.88 5.76 7.17
CA PRO A 143 2.66 5.41 6.01
C PRO A 143 4.07 4.98 6.40
N VAL A 144 4.69 4.14 5.58
CA VAL A 144 6.05 3.63 5.76
C VAL A 144 6.98 4.29 4.77
N TYR A 145 8.16 4.67 5.19
CA TYR A 145 9.19 5.18 4.31
C TYR A 145 10.54 4.50 4.55
N VAL A 146 11.06 3.85 3.50
CA VAL A 146 12.35 3.15 3.56
C VAL A 146 13.47 4.07 3.09
N SER A 147 14.35 4.44 4.00
CA SER A 147 15.42 5.40 3.79
C SER A 147 16.79 4.73 3.74
N GLY A 148 17.60 5.06 2.75
CA GLY A 148 18.95 4.52 2.59
C GLY A 148 20.03 5.27 3.39
N CYS A 149 19.72 6.42 3.95
CA CYS A 149 20.60 7.21 4.80
C CYS A 149 19.79 8.24 5.61
N GLU A 150 20.44 8.87 6.59
CA GLU A 150 19.81 9.83 7.53
C GLU A 150 19.15 11.04 6.89
N ARG A 151 19.43 11.33 5.62
CA ARG A 151 18.76 12.43 4.90
C ARG A 151 17.28 12.21 4.68
N ARG A 152 16.78 10.96 4.69
CA ARG A 152 15.36 10.60 4.51
C ARG A 152 14.66 11.33 3.37
N CYS A 153 15.35 11.52 2.25
CA CYS A 153 14.87 12.36 1.14
C CYS A 153 13.51 11.92 0.62
N GLY A 154 12.48 12.77 0.74
CA GLY A 154 11.14 12.53 0.25
C GLY A 154 10.24 11.75 1.21
N HIS A 155 10.57 11.69 2.51
CA HIS A 155 9.70 11.10 3.53
C HIS A 155 8.35 11.84 3.61
N PRO A 156 7.26 11.16 4.01
CA PRO A 156 5.97 11.81 4.25
C PRO A 156 6.06 12.74 5.46
N GLY A 157 5.20 13.76 5.50
CA GLY A 157 5.01 14.58 6.70
C GLY A 157 4.06 13.89 7.70
N GLY A 158 3.97 14.43 8.90
CA GLY A 158 3.10 13.90 9.97
C GLY A 158 3.66 12.61 10.58
N ARG A 159 2.76 11.74 11.07
CA ARG A 159 3.15 10.47 11.69
C ARG A 159 3.43 9.41 10.62
N TRP A 160 4.60 8.76 10.69
CA TRP A 160 5.02 7.74 9.73
C TRP A 160 6.01 6.74 10.35
N VAL A 161 6.14 5.57 9.76
CA VAL A 161 7.13 4.56 10.12
C VAL A 161 8.40 4.78 9.31
N ASP A 162 9.50 5.10 9.97
CA ASP A 162 10.83 5.27 9.40
C ASP A 162 11.58 3.94 9.43
N ALA A 163 11.89 3.38 8.28
CA ALA A 163 12.79 2.25 8.14
C ALA A 163 14.14 2.75 7.58
N LEU A 164 15.05 3.13 8.46
CA LEU A 164 16.35 3.69 8.10
C LEU A 164 17.40 2.60 7.97
N ALA A 165 18.07 2.53 6.82
CA ALA A 165 19.18 1.60 6.63
C ALA A 165 20.35 1.96 7.54
N THR A 166 20.85 0.99 8.32
CA THR A 166 22.05 1.05 9.18
C THR A 166 23.25 0.36 8.54
N GLY A 167 23.01 -0.40 7.46
CA GLY A 167 24.00 -1.09 6.66
C GLY A 167 23.40 -1.59 5.36
N ASP A 168 24.06 -2.50 4.67
CA ASP A 168 23.59 -3.06 3.41
C ASP A 168 22.26 -3.82 3.56
N THR A 169 22.10 -4.57 4.65
CA THR A 169 20.91 -5.37 4.99
C THR A 169 20.29 -5.03 6.34
N GLY A 170 20.88 -4.13 7.12
CA GLY A 170 20.39 -3.71 8.43
C GLY A 170 19.48 -2.50 8.37
N TYR A 171 18.45 -2.46 9.21
CA TYR A 171 17.50 -1.36 9.33
C TYR A 171 17.18 -1.03 10.78
N ARG A 172 16.98 0.25 11.08
CA ARG A 172 16.33 0.71 12.30
C ARG A 172 14.91 1.16 11.96
N VAL A 173 13.93 0.56 12.62
CA VAL A 173 12.50 0.87 12.44
C VAL A 173 12.02 1.69 13.62
N THR A 174 11.50 2.91 13.37
CA THR A 174 10.97 3.82 14.37
C THR A 174 9.66 4.44 13.87
N VAL A 175 8.77 4.84 14.79
CA VAL A 175 7.60 5.67 14.46
C VAL A 175 7.98 7.13 14.71
N ARG A 176 7.85 7.96 13.68
CA ARG A 176 8.17 9.39 13.73
C ARG A 176 6.93 10.25 13.63
N GLY A 177 7.02 11.47 14.20
CA GLY A 177 5.98 12.49 14.17
C GLY A 177 4.83 12.22 15.14
N GLY A 178 4.19 13.30 15.60
CA GLY A 178 3.01 13.31 16.46
C GLY A 178 1.72 13.08 15.69
N ALA A 179 0.58 13.00 16.41
CA ALA A 179 -0.75 12.99 15.81
C ALA A 179 -1.00 14.30 15.03
N LYS A 180 -1.87 14.23 14.00
CA LYS A 180 -2.24 15.41 13.21
C LYS A 180 -2.90 16.46 14.11
N GLY A 181 -2.18 17.55 14.40
CA GLY A 181 -2.65 18.62 15.29
C GLY A 181 -1.69 18.91 16.44
N ASP A 182 -0.74 18.05 16.72
CA ASP A 182 0.35 18.37 17.63
C ASP A 182 1.26 19.44 16.98
N PRO A 183 1.72 20.44 17.75
CA PRO A 183 2.72 21.37 17.23
C PRO A 183 3.91 20.55 16.72
N PRO A 184 4.62 21.04 15.67
CA PRO A 184 5.83 20.37 15.22
C PRO A 184 6.80 20.37 16.42
N GLU A 185 6.81 19.28 17.16
CA GLU A 185 7.86 19.00 18.11
C GLU A 185 9.16 19.13 17.32
N ALA A 186 10.12 19.83 17.88
CA ALA A 186 11.43 20.05 17.27
C ALA A 186 11.92 18.71 16.69
N GLU A 187 12.57 18.74 15.54
CA GLU A 187 12.98 17.56 14.73
C GLU A 187 13.77 16.48 15.48
N ASP A 188 13.96 16.66 16.79
CA ASP A 188 14.67 15.80 17.74
C ASP A 188 13.78 14.93 18.64
N GLY A 189 12.44 14.93 18.46
CA GLY A 189 11.52 14.00 19.15
C GLY A 189 11.67 12.57 18.60
N VAL A 190 12.84 12.02 18.74
CA VAL A 190 13.15 10.60 18.48
C VAL A 190 12.50 9.82 19.60
N ALA A 191 11.55 8.93 19.30
CA ALA A 191 11.35 7.77 20.13
C ALA A 191 12.70 7.03 20.14
N GLU A 192 13.44 7.09 21.22
CA GLU A 192 14.83 6.63 21.33
C GLU A 192 14.98 5.10 21.19
N ASP A 193 13.89 4.34 21.05
CA ASP A 193 13.87 2.89 20.98
C ASP A 193 13.43 2.37 19.60
N GLY A 194 14.20 2.69 18.56
CA GLY A 194 14.04 2.02 17.26
C GLY A 194 14.48 0.56 17.34
N VAL A 195 13.71 -0.33 16.72
CA VAL A 195 14.04 -1.75 16.64
C VAL A 195 15.03 -1.98 15.50
N GLU A 196 16.19 -2.57 15.81
CA GLU A 196 17.16 -2.99 14.79
C GLU A 196 16.73 -4.33 14.21
N VAL A 197 16.64 -4.41 12.88
CA VAL A 197 16.18 -5.60 12.16
C VAL A 197 16.99 -5.81 10.89
N THR A 198 16.96 -7.02 10.36
CA THR A 198 17.48 -7.31 9.02
C THR A 198 16.43 -6.97 7.94
N ALA A 199 16.85 -6.88 6.69
CA ALA A 199 15.95 -6.68 5.56
C ALA A 199 14.89 -7.79 5.44
N GLU A 200 15.18 -9.00 5.91
CA GLU A 200 14.24 -10.12 5.94
C GLU A 200 13.18 -9.98 7.04
N GLN A 201 13.52 -9.36 8.15
CA GLN A 201 12.62 -9.12 9.28
C GLN A 201 11.80 -7.82 9.11
N LEU A 202 12.10 -7.02 8.08
CA LEU A 202 11.56 -5.68 7.92
C LEU A 202 10.03 -5.68 7.82
N ALA A 203 9.43 -6.66 7.16
CA ALA A 203 7.97 -6.75 7.02
C ALA A 203 7.27 -6.88 8.37
N GLY A 204 7.73 -7.79 9.23
CA GLY A 204 7.18 -7.98 10.57
C GLY A 204 7.36 -6.76 11.47
N ALA A 205 8.57 -6.17 11.48
CA ALA A 205 8.84 -4.97 12.27
C ALA A 205 7.98 -3.77 11.86
N VAL A 206 7.79 -3.58 10.56
CA VAL A 206 6.93 -2.52 10.01
C VAL A 206 5.46 -2.78 10.33
N ALA A 207 4.97 -4.01 10.24
CA ALA A 207 3.61 -4.39 10.61
C ALA A 207 3.34 -4.08 12.09
N ALA A 208 4.24 -4.48 12.98
CA ALA A 208 4.16 -4.16 14.41
C ALA A 208 4.14 -2.65 14.67
N ALA A 209 5.04 -1.88 14.02
CA ALA A 209 5.11 -0.43 14.15
C ALA A 209 3.86 0.32 13.63
N ARG A 210 3.15 -0.28 12.66
CA ARG A 210 1.88 0.25 12.13
C ARG A 210 0.68 -0.10 13.00
N GLY A 211 0.81 -1.03 13.96
CA GLY A 211 -0.30 -1.55 14.76
C GLY A 211 -1.24 -2.46 13.95
N THR A 212 -0.70 -3.18 12.97
CA THR A 212 -1.43 -4.08 12.07
C THR A 212 -1.09 -5.55 12.30
N THR A 213 -0.74 -5.91 13.54
CA THR A 213 -0.51 -7.30 13.99
C THR A 213 -1.75 -7.87 14.63
#